data_5daed2141cd3c03284e7c05afb3920e2
#
_entry.id   5daed2141cd3c03284e7c05afb3920e2
#
_cell.length_a   1.000
_cell.length_b   1.000
_cell.length_c   1.000
_cell.angle_alpha   90.00
_cell.angle_beta   90.00
_cell.angle_gamma   90.00
#
_symmetry.space_group_name_H-M   'P 1'
#
loop_
_entity.id
_entity.type
_entity.pdbx_description
1 polymer ?
#
loop_
_entity_poly.entity_id
_entity_poly.type
_entity_poly.pdbx_seq_one_letter_code
_entity_poly.pdbx_strand_id
1 'polypeptide(L)'
;MKKKIQEYPNDTWLFTLAVANEAITYQDINKLYCSDFDGNKEIDVKEDVDVTPGGALTTFLYKRKTHERIVLVWYGGQANYSIANKIPLMEDLVNACAHEALHVAIDTVCACCHDKLDVDNQETLAYLAGWTAQNIFKTLR
;
A
#
# COMPACT_ATOMS: atom_id res chain seq x y z
N MET A 1 0.49 2.56 20.18
CA MET A 1 -0.02 3.17 18.92
C MET A 1 -1.34 2.53 18.54
N LYS A 2 -2.28 3.34 18.09
CA LYS A 2 -3.60 2.85 17.65
C LYS A 2 -3.48 2.20 16.26
N LYS A 3 -4.07 1.00 16.11
CA LYS A 3 -4.18 0.33 14.81
C LYS A 3 -5.00 1.18 13.84
N LYS A 4 -4.49 1.36 12.64
CA LYS A 4 -5.15 2.14 11.60
C LYS A 4 -4.98 1.49 10.23
N ILE A 5 -6.11 1.17 9.61
CA ILE A 5 -6.22 0.87 8.18
C ILE A 5 -7.24 1.84 7.60
N GLN A 6 -6.86 2.50 6.51
CA GLN A 6 -7.74 3.43 5.82
C GLN A 6 -7.83 3.08 4.35
N GLU A 7 -9.04 3.00 3.82
CA GLU A 7 -9.29 2.76 2.40
C GLU A 7 -9.62 4.04 1.67
N TYR A 8 -9.11 4.17 0.45
CA TYR A 8 -9.32 5.28 -0.46
C TYR A 8 -9.72 4.74 -1.83
N PRO A 9 -11.02 4.72 -2.16
CA PRO A 9 -11.47 4.35 -3.49
C PRO A 9 -10.99 5.35 -4.54
N ASN A 10 -10.56 4.84 -5.69
CA ASN A 10 -10.24 5.65 -6.87
C ASN A 10 -11.16 5.25 -8.01
N ASP A 11 -12.21 6.03 -8.24
CA ASP A 11 -13.24 5.71 -9.23
C ASP A 11 -12.75 5.91 -10.67
N THR A 12 -11.74 6.76 -10.88
CA THR A 12 -11.16 7.00 -12.20
C THR A 12 -10.39 5.77 -12.70
N TRP A 13 -9.61 5.14 -11.84
CA TRP A 13 -8.74 4.00 -12.18
C TRP A 13 -9.27 2.67 -11.67
N LEU A 14 -10.46 2.66 -11.08
CA LEU A 14 -11.23 1.49 -10.65
C LEU A 14 -10.44 0.56 -9.71
N PHE A 15 -9.76 1.13 -8.73
CA PHE A 15 -9.12 0.39 -7.66
C PHE A 15 -9.33 1.08 -6.30
N THR A 16 -9.07 0.36 -5.22
CA THR A 16 -9.05 0.93 -3.87
C THR A 16 -7.65 0.82 -3.31
N LEU A 17 -7.11 1.93 -2.82
CA LEU A 17 -5.88 1.96 -2.04
C LEU A 17 -6.23 1.71 -0.58
N ALA A 18 -5.57 0.75 0.06
CA ALA A 18 -5.63 0.55 1.51
C ALA A 18 -4.27 0.90 2.10
N VAL A 19 -4.25 1.69 3.17
CA VAL A 19 -3.02 2.07 3.88
C VAL A 19 -3.11 1.59 5.32
N ALA A 20 -2.11 0.82 5.74
CA ALA A 20 -2.00 0.26 7.08
C ALA A 20 -0.76 0.81 7.80
N ASN A 21 -0.91 1.17 9.07
CA ASN A 21 0.20 1.63 9.90
C ASN A 21 0.93 0.47 10.57
N GLU A 22 2.05 0.77 11.24
CA GLU A 22 2.94 -0.20 11.89
C GLU A 22 2.32 -0.97 13.06
N ALA A 23 1.16 -0.54 13.55
CA ALA A 23 0.43 -1.27 14.60
C ALA A 23 -0.43 -2.42 14.06
N ILE A 24 -0.61 -2.50 12.75
CA ILE A 24 -1.36 -3.55 12.08
C ILE A 24 -0.53 -4.81 11.98
N THR A 25 -1.15 -5.96 12.20
CA THR A 25 -0.53 -7.28 12.06
C THR A 25 -1.10 -8.01 10.83
N TYR A 26 -0.42 -9.06 10.37
CA TYR A 26 -0.94 -9.88 9.27
C TYR A 26 -2.29 -10.52 9.63
N GLN A 27 -2.56 -10.82 10.91
CA GLN A 27 -3.86 -11.29 11.36
C GLN A 27 -4.94 -10.23 11.17
N ASP A 28 -4.63 -8.95 11.41
CA ASP A 28 -5.56 -7.86 11.14
C ASP A 28 -5.85 -7.74 9.64
N ILE A 29 -4.84 -7.87 8.80
CA ILE A 29 -4.99 -7.88 7.34
C ILE A 29 -5.89 -9.04 6.92
N ASN A 30 -5.67 -10.24 7.43
CA ASN A 30 -6.46 -11.43 7.09
C ASN A 30 -7.94 -11.36 7.51
N LYS A 31 -8.30 -10.51 8.46
CA LYS A 31 -9.71 -10.27 8.79
C LYS A 31 -10.47 -9.54 7.68
N LEU A 32 -9.77 -8.70 6.92
CA LEU A 32 -10.37 -7.81 5.91
C LEU A 32 -10.12 -8.30 4.49
N TYR A 33 -8.96 -8.89 4.25
CA TYR A 33 -8.45 -9.20 2.91
C TYR A 33 -7.99 -10.65 2.81
N CYS A 34 -7.93 -11.14 1.58
CA CYS A 34 -7.31 -12.43 1.23
C CYS A 34 -6.31 -12.22 0.09
N SER A 35 -5.38 -13.15 -0.05
CA SER A 35 -4.33 -13.05 -1.07
C SER A 35 -4.82 -13.48 -2.45
N ASP A 36 -5.71 -14.45 -2.52
CA ASP A 36 -6.20 -15.05 -3.76
C ASP A 36 -7.44 -15.90 -3.49
N PHE A 37 -7.95 -16.55 -4.53
CA PHE A 37 -9.07 -17.49 -4.47
C PHE A 37 -8.72 -18.84 -5.09
N ASP A 38 -9.18 -19.92 -4.47
CA ASP A 38 -9.23 -21.25 -5.06
C ASP A 38 -10.71 -21.61 -5.24
N GLY A 39 -11.24 -21.40 -6.45
CA GLY A 39 -12.67 -21.41 -6.68
C GLY A 39 -13.37 -20.32 -5.85
N ASN A 40 -14.27 -20.71 -4.95
CA ASN A 40 -14.92 -19.80 -4.01
C ASN A 40 -14.21 -19.70 -2.65
N LYS A 41 -13.12 -20.45 -2.48
CA LYS A 41 -12.35 -20.45 -1.24
C LYS A 41 -11.36 -19.30 -1.22
N GLU A 42 -11.42 -18.48 -0.19
CA GLU A 42 -10.46 -17.40 0.05
C GLU A 42 -9.15 -17.96 0.62
N ILE A 43 -8.02 -17.55 0.03
CA ILE A 43 -6.69 -17.93 0.49
C ILE A 43 -6.15 -16.83 1.37
N ASP A 44 -5.76 -17.16 2.60
CA ASP A 44 -5.23 -16.21 3.56
C ASP A 44 -3.89 -15.60 3.11
N VAL A 45 -3.64 -14.38 3.54
CA VAL A 45 -2.33 -13.74 3.43
C VAL A 45 -1.36 -14.49 4.35
N LYS A 46 -0.18 -14.82 3.83
CA LYS A 46 0.84 -15.55 4.57
C LYS A 46 1.55 -14.67 5.60
N GLU A 47 1.98 -15.28 6.70
CA GLU A 47 2.69 -14.59 7.77
C GLU A 47 4.00 -13.92 7.32
N ASP A 48 4.65 -14.47 6.30
CA ASP A 48 5.91 -13.97 5.74
C ASP A 48 5.79 -12.61 5.00
N VAL A 49 4.57 -12.07 4.87
CA VAL A 49 4.35 -10.72 4.35
C VAL A 49 4.32 -9.63 5.44
N ASP A 50 4.48 -10.01 6.71
CA ASP A 50 4.60 -9.02 7.79
C ASP A 50 5.76 -8.05 7.55
N VAL A 51 5.52 -6.76 7.85
CA VAL A 51 6.52 -5.70 7.67
C VAL A 51 7.29 -5.47 8.95
N THR A 52 8.59 -5.33 8.82
CA THR A 52 9.49 -4.98 9.93
C THR A 52 9.71 -3.46 9.99
N PRO A 53 10.18 -2.92 11.15
CA PRO A 53 10.53 -1.50 11.25
C PRO A 53 11.51 -1.07 10.14
N GLY A 54 11.20 0.05 9.49
CA GLY A 54 11.95 0.57 8.35
C GLY A 54 11.60 -0.03 7.01
N GLY A 55 10.74 -1.07 7.01
CA GLY A 55 10.20 -1.64 5.79
C GLY A 55 8.81 -1.09 5.47
N ALA A 56 8.42 -1.27 4.23
CA ALA A 56 7.05 -1.10 3.79
C ALA A 56 6.75 -2.15 2.73
N LEU A 57 5.48 -2.47 2.57
CA LEU A 57 5.03 -3.45 1.59
C LEU A 57 3.91 -2.85 0.75
N THR A 58 4.07 -2.92 -0.57
CA THR A 58 2.99 -2.68 -1.52
C THR A 58 2.61 -4.00 -2.18
N THR A 59 1.35 -4.40 -2.06
CA THR A 59 0.88 -5.66 -2.63
C THR A 59 -0.59 -5.60 -3.06
N PHE A 60 -0.97 -6.47 -3.98
CA PHE A 60 -2.37 -6.66 -4.37
C PHE A 60 -3.03 -7.69 -3.47
N LEU A 61 -4.22 -7.37 -2.99
CA LEU A 61 -5.08 -8.26 -2.23
C LEU A 61 -6.52 -8.13 -2.73
N TYR A 62 -7.41 -8.89 -2.13
CA TYR A 62 -8.84 -8.82 -2.41
C TYR A 62 -9.61 -8.61 -1.11
N LYS A 63 -10.64 -7.78 -1.16
CA LYS A 63 -11.57 -7.64 -0.02
C LYS A 63 -12.38 -8.92 0.13
N ARG A 64 -12.38 -9.50 1.32
CA ARG A 64 -13.18 -10.71 1.59
C ARG A 64 -14.66 -10.48 1.39
N LYS A 65 -15.14 -9.30 1.80
CA LYS A 65 -16.54 -8.95 1.78
C LYS A 65 -17.12 -8.77 0.37
N THR A 66 -16.36 -8.15 -0.53
CA THR A 66 -16.85 -7.75 -1.86
C THR A 66 -16.12 -8.44 -3.00
N HIS A 67 -15.00 -9.10 -2.73
CA HIS A 67 -14.06 -9.67 -3.70
C HIS A 67 -13.38 -8.61 -4.60
N GLU A 68 -13.53 -7.32 -4.27
CA GLU A 68 -12.85 -6.25 -4.99
C GLU A 68 -11.34 -6.31 -4.77
N ARG A 69 -10.60 -6.01 -5.83
CA ARG A 69 -9.14 -5.89 -5.77
C ARG A 69 -8.75 -4.59 -5.07
N ILE A 70 -7.80 -4.71 -4.16
CA ILE A 70 -7.18 -3.54 -3.50
C ILE A 70 -5.67 -3.56 -3.71
N VAL A 71 -5.06 -2.39 -3.58
CA VAL A 71 -3.61 -2.24 -3.44
C VAL A 71 -3.36 -1.84 -2.00
N LEU A 72 -2.68 -2.71 -1.26
CA LEU A 72 -2.31 -2.44 0.13
C LEU A 72 -0.92 -1.81 0.18
N VAL A 73 -0.80 -0.71 0.89
CA VAL A 73 0.47 -0.16 1.37
C VAL A 73 0.52 -0.35 2.87
N TRP A 74 1.46 -1.16 3.33
CA TRP A 74 1.63 -1.45 4.75
C TRP A 74 2.98 -0.93 5.24
N TYR A 75 2.94 0.07 6.13
CA TYR A 75 4.12 0.76 6.65
C TYR A 75 4.58 0.11 7.95
N GLY A 76 5.87 -0.25 8.03
CA GLY A 76 6.48 -0.93 9.17
C GLY A 76 7.06 -0.01 10.24
N GLY A 77 6.85 1.31 10.11
CA GLY A 77 7.39 2.28 11.08
C GLY A 77 8.82 2.74 10.77
N GLN A 78 9.32 3.66 11.56
CA GLN A 78 10.65 4.22 11.40
C GLN A 78 11.75 3.17 11.64
N ALA A 79 12.72 3.12 10.77
CA ALA A 79 13.85 2.20 10.90
C ALA A 79 14.75 2.55 12.10
N ASN A 80 15.35 1.52 12.72
CA ASN A 80 16.29 1.73 13.80
C ASN A 80 17.49 2.62 13.39
N TYR A 81 17.97 2.50 12.15
CA TYR A 81 19.05 3.38 11.65
C TYR A 81 18.60 4.83 11.52
N SER A 82 17.34 5.08 11.15
CA SER A 82 16.79 6.44 11.08
C SER A 82 16.81 7.10 12.46
N ILE A 83 16.45 6.34 13.50
CA ILE A 83 16.50 6.82 14.89
C ILE A 83 17.95 7.06 15.32
N ALA A 84 18.85 6.09 15.07
CA ALA A 84 20.27 6.19 15.42
C ALA A 84 20.96 7.37 14.72
N ASN A 85 20.64 7.62 13.46
CA ASN A 85 21.19 8.74 12.68
C ASN A 85 20.40 10.04 12.84
N LYS A 86 19.41 10.07 13.74
CA LYS A 86 18.57 11.23 14.05
C LYS A 86 17.84 11.80 12.82
N ILE A 87 17.40 10.91 11.91
CA ILE A 87 16.56 11.31 10.79
C ILE A 87 15.17 11.62 11.34
N PRO A 88 14.62 12.83 11.14
CA PRO A 88 13.28 13.16 11.61
C PRO A 88 12.21 12.20 11.09
N LEU A 89 11.25 11.85 11.94
CA LEU A 89 10.15 10.95 11.57
C LEU A 89 9.40 11.44 10.32
N MET A 90 9.22 12.75 10.19
CA MET A 90 8.51 13.34 9.05
C MET A 90 9.26 13.09 7.72
N GLU A 91 10.59 13.24 7.74
CA GLU A 91 11.41 12.98 6.55
C GLU A 91 11.39 11.49 6.17
N ASP A 92 11.41 10.60 7.16
CA ASP A 92 11.28 9.15 6.96
C ASP A 92 9.92 8.80 6.33
N LEU A 93 8.84 9.39 6.86
CA LEU A 93 7.49 9.22 6.30
C LEU A 93 7.38 9.74 4.87
N VAL A 94 7.94 10.89 4.56
CA VAL A 94 7.91 11.46 3.20
C VAL A 94 8.63 10.53 2.23
N ASN A 95 9.79 10.00 2.62
CA ASN A 95 10.53 9.04 1.81
C ASN A 95 9.72 7.76 1.55
N ALA A 96 9.13 7.18 2.60
CA ALA A 96 8.29 5.99 2.48
C ALA A 96 7.05 6.25 1.59
N CYS A 97 6.40 7.40 1.76
CA CYS A 97 5.26 7.80 0.91
C CYS A 97 5.64 7.87 -0.56
N ALA A 98 6.75 8.52 -0.89
CA ALA A 98 7.22 8.63 -2.27
C ALA A 98 7.58 7.27 -2.87
N HIS A 99 8.29 6.44 -2.11
CA HIS A 99 8.72 5.10 -2.52
C HIS A 99 7.51 4.19 -2.81
N GLU A 100 6.62 4.04 -1.85
CA GLU A 100 5.47 3.15 -1.99
C GLU A 100 4.44 3.68 -3.00
N ALA A 101 4.28 5.00 -3.08
CA ALA A 101 3.40 5.61 -4.07
C ALA A 101 3.85 5.31 -5.51
N LEU A 102 5.15 5.24 -5.75
CA LEU A 102 5.67 4.87 -7.05
C LEU A 102 5.33 3.40 -7.40
N HIS A 103 5.49 2.48 -6.44
CA HIS A 103 5.06 1.09 -6.62
C HIS A 103 3.58 0.99 -6.96
N VAL A 104 2.71 1.66 -6.22
CA VAL A 104 1.26 1.67 -6.48
C VAL A 104 0.96 2.19 -7.88
N ALA A 105 1.58 3.29 -8.29
CA ALA A 105 1.35 3.90 -9.60
C ALA A 105 1.80 2.97 -10.73
N ILE A 106 2.99 2.38 -10.64
CA ILE A 106 3.53 1.45 -11.63
C ILE A 106 2.63 0.21 -11.72
N ASP A 107 2.30 -0.40 -10.58
CA ASP A 107 1.50 -1.61 -10.54
C ASP A 107 0.08 -1.37 -11.07
N THR A 108 -0.50 -0.20 -10.78
CA THR A 108 -1.83 0.16 -11.30
C THR A 108 -1.80 0.32 -12.81
N VAL A 109 -0.83 1.04 -13.36
CA VAL A 109 -0.70 1.23 -14.82
C VAL A 109 -0.45 -0.09 -15.53
N CYS A 110 0.51 -0.88 -15.04
CA CYS A 110 0.93 -2.11 -15.73
C CYS A 110 -0.04 -3.27 -15.51
N ALA A 111 -0.49 -3.49 -14.27
CA ALA A 111 -1.27 -4.66 -13.91
C ALA A 111 -2.78 -4.44 -13.98
N CYS A 112 -3.28 -3.26 -13.60
CA CYS A 112 -4.72 -2.98 -13.58
C CYS A 112 -5.21 -2.37 -14.90
N CYS A 113 -4.42 -1.51 -15.52
CA CYS A 113 -4.78 -0.85 -16.78
C CYS A 113 -4.19 -1.56 -18.00
N HIS A 114 -3.37 -2.59 -17.83
CA HIS A 114 -2.67 -3.33 -18.90
C HIS A 114 -1.86 -2.41 -19.83
N ASP A 115 -1.37 -1.31 -19.30
CA ASP A 115 -0.62 -0.32 -20.05
C ASP A 115 0.88 -0.50 -19.84
N LYS A 116 1.70 0.10 -20.72
CA LYS A 116 3.16 0.07 -20.61
C LYS A 116 3.67 1.35 -19.99
N LEU A 117 4.78 1.23 -19.27
CA LEU A 117 5.51 2.41 -18.80
C LEU A 117 6.30 3.00 -19.94
N ASP A 118 5.89 4.16 -20.43
CA ASP A 118 6.59 4.92 -21.47
C ASP A 118 6.41 6.43 -21.27
N VAL A 119 6.96 7.22 -22.17
CA VAL A 119 6.89 8.68 -22.11
C VAL A 119 5.45 9.18 -22.27
N ASP A 120 4.62 8.44 -23.01
CA ASP A 120 3.25 8.88 -23.36
C ASP A 120 2.26 8.74 -22.19
N ASN A 121 2.57 7.89 -21.18
CA ASN A 121 1.72 7.73 -20.00
C ASN A 121 2.28 8.33 -18.71
N GLN A 122 3.26 9.23 -18.81
CA GLN A 122 3.86 9.91 -17.66
C GLN A 122 2.86 10.64 -16.78
N GLU A 123 1.90 11.35 -17.36
CA GLU A 123 0.88 12.11 -16.61
C GLU A 123 0.01 11.18 -15.78
N THR A 124 -0.40 10.05 -16.33
CA THR A 124 -1.14 9.03 -15.58
C THR A 124 -0.34 8.52 -14.39
N LEU A 125 0.92 8.17 -14.62
CA LEU A 125 1.83 7.69 -13.57
C LEU A 125 2.05 8.76 -12.49
N ALA A 126 2.31 9.99 -12.87
CA ALA A 126 2.53 11.12 -11.97
C ALA A 126 1.28 11.43 -11.13
N TYR A 127 0.10 11.41 -11.74
CA TYR A 127 -1.17 11.59 -11.04
C TYR A 127 -1.39 10.52 -9.98
N LEU A 128 -1.23 9.25 -10.35
CA LEU A 128 -1.41 8.12 -9.44
C LEU A 128 -0.39 8.13 -8.29
N ALA A 129 0.87 8.45 -8.59
CA ALA A 129 1.91 8.58 -7.57
C ALA A 129 1.60 9.73 -6.58
N GLY A 130 1.21 10.89 -7.08
CA GLY A 130 0.85 12.04 -6.24
C GLY A 130 -0.38 11.78 -5.36
N TRP A 131 -1.44 11.26 -5.96
CA TRP A 131 -2.68 10.90 -5.24
C TRP A 131 -2.39 9.84 -4.16
N THR A 132 -1.61 8.82 -4.48
CA THR A 132 -1.24 7.76 -3.55
C THR A 132 -0.38 8.29 -2.40
N ALA A 133 0.67 9.05 -2.70
CA ALA A 133 1.55 9.65 -1.68
C ALA A 133 0.76 10.51 -0.70
N GLN A 134 -0.16 11.33 -1.19
CA GLN A 134 -1.03 12.17 -0.37
C GLN A 134 -1.86 11.34 0.62
N ASN A 135 -2.45 10.25 0.16
CA ASN A 135 -3.30 9.41 1.00
C ASN A 135 -2.50 8.56 1.99
N ILE A 136 -1.32 8.06 1.59
CA ILE A 136 -0.39 7.40 2.52
C ILE A 136 0.02 8.37 3.64
N PHE A 137 0.50 9.54 3.29
CA PHE A 137 0.92 10.55 4.25
C PHE A 137 -0.21 10.96 5.20
N LYS A 138 -1.40 11.23 4.66
CA LYS A 138 -2.59 11.56 5.45
C LYS A 138 -2.96 10.48 6.46
N THR A 139 -2.74 9.21 6.13
CA THR A 139 -3.03 8.08 7.01
C THR A 139 -2.00 7.92 8.12
N LEU A 140 -0.72 8.08 7.78
CA LEU A 140 0.40 7.72 8.66
C LEU A 140 0.86 8.85 9.58
N ARG A 141 0.59 10.10 9.24
CA ARG A 141 1.00 11.24 10.07
C ARG A 141 0.27 11.37 11.40
#